data_6d057ccca3c9d4ac2ce40d0e848a1e3b
#
_entry.id   6d057ccca3c9d4ac2ce40d0e848a1e3b
#
_cell.length_a   1.000
_cell.length_b   1.000
_cell.length_c   1.000
_cell.angle_alpha   90.00
_cell.angle_beta   90.00
_cell.angle_gamma   90.00
#
_symmetry.space_group_name_H-M   'P 1'
#
loop_
_entity.id
_entity.type
_entity.pdbx_description
1 polymer ?
#
loop_
_entity_poly.entity_id
_entity_poly.type
_entity_poly.pdbx_seq_one_letter_code
_entity_poly.pdbx_strand_id
1 'polypeptide(L)'
;LKGVLHITYCPERVLPGKVLYELEHNDRVIGGLDEASTKAAMDFYSIFVKGKLHATNARTAEMCKLVENSSRDVQIAFANELSMICDNAGVDVWELITLANKHPRVNILQPGCGVGGHCIAVDPWFIVSDYPEHAHVIKQAREINDYKAKWCVKKILKTAHDFELENGRQPVIACMGLAFKPDIDDLRESPAKYIASRVVSDTRGEVLICEPNID
;
A
#
# COMPACT_ATOMS: atom_id res chain seq x y z
N LEU A 1 -21.39 21.44 20.76
CA LEU A 1 -19.98 21.36 21.20
C LEU A 1 -19.14 22.56 20.73
N LYS A 2 -19.57 23.29 19.67
CA LYS A 2 -18.87 24.52 19.23
C LYS A 2 -18.77 25.54 20.36
N GLY A 3 -17.56 26.05 20.62
CA GLY A 3 -17.29 27.02 21.67
C GLY A 3 -17.07 26.46 23.09
N VAL A 4 -17.23 25.13 23.28
CA VAL A 4 -16.96 24.44 24.55
C VAL A 4 -15.74 23.54 24.48
N LEU A 5 -15.51 22.95 23.30
CA LEU A 5 -14.36 22.05 23.02
C LEU A 5 -13.69 22.47 21.73
N HIS A 6 -12.36 22.46 21.73
CA HIS A 6 -11.57 22.57 20.51
C HIS A 6 -11.42 21.21 19.88
N ILE A 7 -12.03 21.00 18.70
CA ILE A 7 -11.98 19.74 17.98
C ILE A 7 -11.20 19.95 16.68
N THR A 8 -10.16 19.14 16.50
CA THR A 8 -9.27 19.20 15.33
C THR A 8 -8.97 17.81 14.78
N TYR A 9 -8.74 17.74 13.50
CA TYR A 9 -8.14 16.58 12.83
C TYR A 9 -6.71 16.94 12.42
N CYS A 10 -5.75 16.12 12.85
CA CYS A 10 -4.32 16.30 12.57
C CYS A 10 -3.79 14.94 12.08
N PRO A 11 -3.73 14.70 10.75
CA PRO A 11 -3.34 13.41 10.21
C PRO A 11 -1.94 12.99 10.64
N GLU A 12 -1.80 11.75 11.11
CA GLU A 12 -0.51 11.19 11.46
C GLU A 12 0.19 10.62 10.21
N ARG A 13 1.48 10.94 10.04
CA ARG A 13 2.28 10.65 8.86
C ARG A 13 3.63 10.02 9.17
N VAL A 14 3.84 9.57 10.41
CA VAL A 14 5.14 9.02 10.84
C VAL A 14 5.35 7.60 10.35
N LEU A 15 6.61 7.25 10.13
CA LEU A 15 7.03 5.89 9.79
C LEU A 15 7.41 5.12 11.07
N PRO A 16 7.01 3.86 11.20
CA PRO A 16 7.52 2.98 12.24
C PRO A 16 9.07 2.98 12.27
N GLY A 17 9.64 3.03 13.46
CA GLY A 17 11.09 3.09 13.67
C GLY A 17 11.69 4.50 13.71
N LYS A 18 10.97 5.55 13.22
CA LYS A 18 11.41 6.95 13.25
C LYS A 18 10.42 7.90 13.92
N VAL A 19 9.48 7.36 14.67
CA VAL A 19 8.30 8.06 15.20
C VAL A 19 8.66 9.37 15.90
N LEU A 20 9.56 9.34 16.89
CA LEU A 20 9.91 10.56 17.67
C LEU A 20 10.55 11.64 16.80
N TYR A 21 11.46 11.25 15.91
CA TYR A 21 12.12 12.20 15.01
C TYR A 21 11.10 12.84 14.06
N GLU A 22 10.25 12.03 13.44
CA GLU A 22 9.28 12.51 12.46
C GLU A 22 8.13 13.29 13.09
N LEU A 23 7.75 12.98 14.34
CA LEU A 23 6.80 13.79 15.12
C LEU A 23 7.26 15.25 15.28
N GLU A 24 8.57 15.44 15.49
CA GLU A 24 9.14 16.78 15.66
C GLU A 24 9.45 17.47 14.33
N HIS A 25 9.87 16.75 13.29
CA HIS A 25 10.50 17.35 12.11
C HIS A 25 9.60 17.40 10.88
N ASN A 26 8.59 16.52 10.78
CA ASN A 26 7.68 16.55 9.63
C ASN A 26 6.73 17.75 9.68
N ASP A 27 6.42 18.28 8.51
CA ASP A 27 5.33 19.24 8.35
C ASP A 27 3.99 18.61 8.78
N ARG A 28 3.14 19.41 9.44
CA ARG A 28 1.82 18.96 9.91
C ARG A 28 0.69 19.73 9.27
N VAL A 29 -0.34 19.01 8.85
CA VAL A 29 -1.64 19.57 8.47
C VAL A 29 -2.53 19.60 9.72
N ILE A 30 -3.13 20.74 10.03
CA ILE A 30 -3.94 20.94 11.23
C ILE A 30 -5.27 21.55 10.80
N GLY A 31 -6.36 20.79 10.96
CA GLY A 31 -7.71 21.21 10.58
C GLY A 31 -8.69 21.18 11.73
N GLY A 32 -9.20 22.33 12.14
CA GLY A 32 -10.24 22.45 13.16
C GLY A 32 -11.66 22.45 12.58
N LEU A 33 -12.65 22.17 13.42
CA LEU A 33 -14.06 22.37 13.08
C LEU A 33 -14.41 23.88 12.97
N ASP A 34 -13.58 24.73 13.59
CA ASP A 34 -13.64 26.22 13.52
C ASP A 34 -12.22 26.79 13.66
N GLU A 35 -12.10 28.10 13.43
CA GLU A 35 -10.81 28.80 13.49
C GLU A 35 -10.19 28.76 14.89
N ALA A 36 -10.98 28.84 15.95
CA ALA A 36 -10.51 28.78 17.34
C ALA A 36 -9.88 27.39 17.62
N SER A 37 -10.52 26.34 17.17
CA SER A 37 -10.01 24.96 17.26
C SER A 37 -8.69 24.79 16.48
N THR A 38 -8.64 25.31 15.24
CA THR A 38 -7.41 25.27 14.43
C THR A 38 -6.28 26.01 15.14
N LYS A 39 -6.56 27.22 15.64
CA LYS A 39 -5.57 28.02 16.37
C LYS A 39 -5.06 27.32 17.63
N ALA A 40 -5.96 26.79 18.46
CA ALA A 40 -5.57 26.08 19.68
C ALA A 40 -4.66 24.89 19.40
N ALA A 41 -4.93 24.11 18.32
CA ALA A 41 -4.06 23.01 17.92
C ALA A 41 -2.72 23.50 17.34
N MET A 42 -2.71 24.58 16.55
CA MET A 42 -1.49 25.23 16.07
C MET A 42 -0.60 25.66 17.24
N ASP A 43 -1.17 26.31 18.24
CA ASP A 43 -0.45 26.76 19.43
C ASP A 43 0.14 25.55 20.19
N PHE A 44 -0.60 24.46 20.33
CA PHE A 44 -0.14 23.22 20.96
C PHE A 44 1.01 22.57 20.21
N TYR A 45 0.87 22.34 18.89
CA TYR A 45 1.90 21.68 18.09
C TYR A 45 3.16 22.53 17.94
N SER A 46 3.06 23.85 17.99
CA SER A 46 4.21 24.76 17.95
C SER A 46 5.18 24.59 19.11
N ILE A 47 4.76 23.94 20.21
CA ILE A 47 5.60 23.70 21.39
C ILE A 47 6.75 22.75 21.05
N PHE A 48 6.53 21.76 20.17
CA PHE A 48 7.51 20.70 19.93
C PHE A 48 7.78 20.41 18.45
N VAL A 49 6.90 20.81 17.52
CA VAL A 49 7.09 20.57 16.09
C VAL A 49 8.04 21.63 15.51
N LYS A 50 9.10 21.15 14.85
CA LYS A 50 10.10 21.95 14.14
C LYS A 50 9.78 22.12 12.66
N GLY A 51 8.95 21.21 12.10
CA GLY A 51 8.40 21.31 10.75
C GLY A 51 7.37 22.45 10.64
N LYS A 52 6.90 22.71 9.42
CA LYS A 52 5.87 23.72 9.17
C LYS A 52 4.49 23.21 9.60
N LEU A 53 3.71 24.08 10.20
CA LEU A 53 2.32 23.84 10.57
C LEU A 53 1.42 24.47 9.50
N HIS A 54 0.62 23.65 8.82
CA HIS A 54 -0.29 24.05 7.75
C HIS A 54 -1.73 24.06 8.26
N ALA A 55 -2.28 25.25 8.49
CA ALA A 55 -3.65 25.41 8.94
C ALA A 55 -4.66 25.16 7.81
N THR A 56 -5.73 24.45 8.13
CA THR A 56 -6.88 24.21 7.23
C THR A 56 -8.14 23.93 8.04
N ASN A 57 -9.20 23.43 7.41
CA ASN A 57 -10.39 22.93 8.10
C ASN A 57 -10.33 21.40 8.29
N ALA A 58 -11.15 20.86 9.21
CA ALA A 58 -11.14 19.45 9.57
C ALA A 58 -11.38 18.51 8.37
N ARG A 59 -12.32 18.85 7.48
CA ARG A 59 -12.62 18.01 6.29
C ARG A 59 -11.45 17.93 5.33
N THR A 60 -10.78 19.06 5.08
CA THR A 60 -9.58 19.06 4.20
C THR A 60 -8.45 18.28 4.83
N ALA A 61 -8.21 18.43 6.14
CA ALA A 61 -7.17 17.70 6.85
C ALA A 61 -7.42 16.17 6.83
N GLU A 62 -8.66 15.74 7.02
CA GLU A 62 -9.07 14.33 6.92
C GLU A 62 -8.87 13.79 5.50
N MET A 63 -9.34 14.53 4.48
CA MET A 63 -9.16 14.14 3.08
C MET A 63 -7.68 14.05 2.69
N CYS A 64 -6.80 14.91 3.22
CA CYS A 64 -5.36 14.82 2.99
C CYS A 64 -4.81 13.43 3.32
N LYS A 65 -5.19 12.86 4.47
CA LYS A 65 -4.74 11.51 4.85
C LYS A 65 -5.20 10.45 3.86
N LEU A 66 -6.48 10.49 3.48
CA LEU A 66 -7.06 9.51 2.56
C LEU A 66 -6.47 9.60 1.15
N VAL A 67 -6.24 10.81 0.63
CA VAL A 67 -5.67 10.97 -0.72
C VAL A 67 -4.18 10.64 -0.78
N GLU A 68 -3.41 10.82 0.29
CA GLU A 68 -2.00 10.40 0.34
C GLU A 68 -1.88 8.89 0.15
N ASN A 69 -2.68 8.12 0.88
CA ASN A 69 -2.70 6.66 0.77
C ASN A 69 -3.31 6.20 -0.57
N SER A 70 -4.37 6.85 -1.04
CA SER A 70 -4.98 6.54 -2.34
C SER A 70 -4.03 6.84 -3.51
N SER A 71 -3.30 7.95 -3.46
CA SER A 71 -2.28 8.29 -4.46
C SER A 71 -1.18 7.22 -4.51
N ARG A 72 -0.73 6.75 -3.34
CA ARG A 72 0.26 5.67 -3.24
C ARG A 72 -0.27 4.37 -3.83
N ASP A 73 -1.51 4.02 -3.53
CA ASP A 73 -2.19 2.83 -4.03
C ASP A 73 -2.33 2.84 -5.56
N VAL A 74 -2.74 3.98 -6.14
CA VAL A 74 -2.84 4.16 -7.60
C VAL A 74 -1.47 3.98 -8.29
N GLN A 75 -0.41 4.54 -7.72
CA GLN A 75 0.94 4.40 -8.26
C GLN A 75 1.42 2.93 -8.23
N ILE A 76 1.10 2.20 -7.16
CA ILE A 76 1.43 0.77 -7.04
C ILE A 76 0.58 -0.04 -8.04
N ALA A 77 -0.70 0.28 -8.18
CA ALA A 77 -1.59 -0.40 -9.14
C ALA A 77 -1.08 -0.25 -10.57
N PHE A 78 -0.63 0.94 -10.97
CA PHE A 78 -0.02 1.16 -12.28
C PHE A 78 1.21 0.27 -12.48
N ALA A 79 2.13 0.20 -11.51
CA ALA A 79 3.31 -0.66 -11.60
C ALA A 79 2.95 -2.15 -11.65
N ASN A 80 1.95 -2.58 -10.87
CA ASN A 80 1.46 -3.95 -10.86
C ASN A 80 0.80 -4.34 -12.18
N GLU A 81 -0.04 -3.48 -12.77
CA GLU A 81 -0.65 -3.69 -14.07
C GLU A 81 0.41 -3.76 -15.17
N LEU A 82 1.37 -2.83 -15.16
CA LEU A 82 2.49 -2.82 -16.10
C LEU A 82 3.27 -4.13 -16.06
N SER A 83 3.50 -4.70 -14.87
CA SER A 83 4.20 -5.97 -14.73
C SER A 83 3.43 -7.17 -15.34
N MET A 84 2.09 -7.15 -15.30
CA MET A 84 1.26 -8.17 -15.95
C MET A 84 1.26 -8.02 -17.47
N ILE A 85 1.26 -6.79 -17.97
CA ILE A 85 1.39 -6.48 -19.40
C ILE A 85 2.76 -6.94 -19.92
N CYS A 86 3.84 -6.62 -19.20
CA CYS A 86 5.20 -7.00 -19.57
C CYS A 86 5.40 -8.52 -19.59
N ASP A 87 4.84 -9.24 -18.62
CA ASP A 87 4.88 -10.71 -18.59
C ASP A 87 4.21 -11.30 -19.85
N ASN A 88 3.08 -10.75 -20.27
CA ASN A 88 2.39 -11.21 -21.49
C ASN A 88 3.14 -10.81 -22.77
N ALA A 89 3.83 -9.69 -22.77
CA ALA A 89 4.58 -9.16 -23.92
C ALA A 89 6.01 -9.72 -24.03
N GLY A 90 6.48 -10.48 -23.04
CA GLY A 90 7.87 -10.96 -23.00
C GLY A 90 8.88 -9.85 -22.75
N VAL A 91 8.50 -8.79 -22.04
CA VAL A 91 9.34 -7.62 -21.69
C VAL A 91 9.76 -7.71 -20.24
N ASP A 92 11.03 -7.40 -19.93
CA ASP A 92 11.49 -7.27 -18.56
C ASP A 92 10.95 -5.97 -17.96
N VAL A 93 10.04 -6.09 -16.98
CA VAL A 93 9.41 -4.93 -16.32
C VAL A 93 10.40 -4.11 -15.51
N TRP A 94 11.43 -4.73 -14.94
CA TRP A 94 12.44 -4.05 -14.13
C TRP A 94 13.34 -3.17 -14.99
N GLU A 95 13.77 -3.68 -16.14
CA GLU A 95 14.50 -2.91 -17.14
C GLU A 95 13.64 -1.77 -17.67
N LEU A 96 12.38 -2.08 -18.08
CA LEU A 96 11.44 -1.08 -18.58
C LEU A 96 11.24 0.07 -17.61
N ILE A 97 10.97 -0.19 -16.33
CA ILE A 97 10.76 0.84 -15.30
C ILE A 97 12.05 1.65 -15.09
N THR A 98 13.21 0.98 -15.07
CA THR A 98 14.49 1.66 -14.91
C THR A 98 14.75 2.65 -16.05
N LEU A 99 14.44 2.28 -17.28
CA LEU A 99 14.59 3.13 -18.45
C LEU A 99 13.53 4.26 -18.49
N ALA A 100 12.27 3.93 -18.24
CA ALA A 100 11.17 4.91 -18.20
C ALA A 100 11.42 6.01 -17.16
N ASN A 101 11.96 5.66 -15.99
CA ASN A 101 12.30 6.60 -14.93
C ASN A 101 13.51 7.50 -15.24
N LYS A 102 14.21 7.30 -16.38
CA LYS A 102 15.18 8.29 -16.89
C LYS A 102 14.50 9.56 -17.43
N HIS A 103 13.21 9.47 -17.75
CA HIS A 103 12.45 10.64 -18.16
C HIS A 103 12.19 11.56 -16.94
N PRO A 104 12.51 12.87 -17.01
CA PRO A 104 12.57 13.76 -15.84
C PRO A 104 11.22 13.99 -15.12
N ARG A 105 10.10 13.62 -15.74
CA ARG A 105 8.74 13.76 -15.19
C ARG A 105 8.06 12.43 -14.90
N VAL A 106 8.81 11.33 -14.92
CA VAL A 106 8.27 9.97 -14.70
C VAL A 106 8.93 9.37 -13.46
N ASN A 107 8.10 8.81 -12.58
CA ASN A 107 8.56 8.08 -11.39
C ASN A 107 7.62 6.90 -11.14
N ILE A 108 7.84 5.81 -11.86
CA ILE A 108 7.08 4.57 -11.73
C ILE A 108 7.66 3.78 -10.55
N LEU A 109 6.79 3.30 -9.68
CA LEU A 109 7.17 2.46 -8.54
C LEU A 109 7.53 1.05 -9.00
N GLN A 110 8.16 0.29 -8.10
CA GLN A 110 8.44 -1.13 -8.34
C GLN A 110 7.15 -1.95 -8.15
N PRO A 111 6.85 -2.90 -9.06
CA PRO A 111 5.71 -3.79 -8.89
C PRO A 111 5.94 -4.81 -7.78
N GLY A 112 4.86 -5.29 -7.19
CA GLY A 112 4.86 -6.33 -6.18
C GLY A 112 3.77 -7.38 -6.42
N CYS A 113 3.45 -8.16 -5.41
CA CYS A 113 2.40 -9.18 -5.49
C CYS A 113 1.00 -8.67 -5.10
N GLY A 114 0.87 -7.39 -4.82
CA GLY A 114 -0.35 -6.72 -4.36
C GLY A 114 -0.04 -5.68 -3.28
N VAL A 115 -1.07 -5.19 -2.61
CA VAL A 115 -0.96 -4.20 -1.53
C VAL A 115 -1.62 -4.74 -0.28
N GLY A 116 -0.86 -4.82 0.81
CA GLY A 116 -1.33 -5.23 2.12
C GLY A 116 -1.22 -4.12 3.17
N GLY A 117 -1.41 -4.51 4.43
CA GLY A 117 -1.42 -3.60 5.57
C GLY A 117 -2.78 -2.95 5.80
N HIS A 118 -2.85 -2.16 6.86
CA HIS A 118 -4.12 -1.62 7.37
C HIS A 118 -4.43 -0.17 6.93
N CYS A 119 -3.56 0.44 6.13
CA CYS A 119 -3.75 1.80 5.63
C CYS A 119 -3.97 1.81 4.11
N ILE A 120 -2.94 1.54 3.31
CA ILE A 120 -3.02 1.67 1.84
C ILE A 120 -4.06 0.70 1.25
N ALA A 121 -4.22 -0.50 1.82
CA ALA A 121 -5.22 -1.47 1.37
C ALA A 121 -6.67 -1.07 1.74
N VAL A 122 -6.87 -0.16 2.71
CA VAL A 122 -8.17 0.14 3.31
C VAL A 122 -8.63 1.56 3.02
N ASP A 123 -7.78 2.57 3.24
CA ASP A 123 -8.16 3.99 3.18
C ASP A 123 -8.80 4.42 1.84
N PRO A 124 -8.35 3.91 0.67
CA PRO A 124 -9.00 4.26 -0.60
C PRO A 124 -10.49 3.86 -0.67
N TRP A 125 -10.89 2.80 0.04
CA TRP A 125 -12.28 2.36 0.06
C TRP A 125 -13.20 3.35 0.78
N PHE A 126 -12.70 4.17 1.72
CA PHE A 126 -13.50 5.25 2.32
C PHE A 126 -13.87 6.28 1.27
N ILE A 127 -12.93 6.68 0.40
CA ILE A 127 -13.24 7.62 -0.70
C ILE A 127 -14.20 6.99 -1.70
N VAL A 128 -14.02 5.70 -2.05
CA VAL A 128 -14.92 4.99 -2.98
C VAL A 128 -16.33 4.87 -2.40
N SER A 129 -16.45 4.61 -1.10
CA SER A 129 -17.74 4.51 -0.41
C SER A 129 -18.50 5.83 -0.38
N ASP A 130 -17.79 6.93 -0.08
CA ASP A 130 -18.40 8.25 0.05
C ASP A 130 -18.70 8.92 -1.31
N TYR A 131 -17.91 8.57 -2.34
CA TYR A 131 -18.00 9.19 -3.67
C TYR A 131 -18.02 8.15 -4.80
N PRO A 132 -18.96 7.18 -4.80
CA PRO A 132 -18.94 6.07 -5.74
C PRO A 132 -19.05 6.50 -7.22
N GLU A 133 -19.77 7.61 -7.47
CA GLU A 133 -19.96 8.17 -8.82
C GLU A 133 -18.75 8.95 -9.35
N HIS A 134 -17.70 9.15 -8.52
CA HIS A 134 -16.54 9.97 -8.88
C HIS A 134 -15.19 9.25 -8.67
N ALA A 135 -15.12 8.27 -7.78
CA ALA A 135 -13.87 7.62 -7.38
C ALA A 135 -13.46 6.46 -8.31
N HIS A 136 -13.55 6.64 -9.64
CA HIS A 136 -13.32 5.57 -10.63
C HIS A 136 -11.87 5.07 -10.62
N VAL A 137 -10.88 5.97 -10.70
CA VAL A 137 -9.45 5.61 -10.73
C VAL A 137 -9.02 4.94 -9.44
N ILE A 138 -9.46 5.48 -8.29
CA ILE A 138 -9.14 4.92 -6.96
C ILE A 138 -9.71 3.52 -6.82
N LYS A 139 -10.96 3.30 -7.24
CA LYS A 139 -11.61 1.99 -7.23
C LYS A 139 -10.86 0.98 -8.10
N GLN A 140 -10.57 1.35 -9.36
CA GLN A 140 -9.86 0.47 -10.29
C GLN A 140 -8.46 0.13 -9.79
N ALA A 141 -7.75 1.06 -9.17
CA ALA A 141 -6.45 0.80 -8.58
C ALA A 141 -6.53 -0.26 -7.46
N ARG A 142 -7.51 -0.16 -6.57
CA ARG A 142 -7.76 -1.19 -5.55
C ARG A 142 -8.06 -2.56 -6.17
N GLU A 143 -8.93 -2.59 -7.17
CA GLU A 143 -9.29 -3.84 -7.89
C GLU A 143 -8.07 -4.47 -8.58
N ILE A 144 -7.19 -3.67 -9.17
CA ILE A 144 -5.94 -4.15 -9.79
C ILE A 144 -4.99 -4.72 -8.72
N ASN A 145 -4.78 -4.01 -7.61
CA ASN A 145 -3.91 -4.46 -6.53
C ASN A 145 -4.42 -5.76 -5.89
N ASP A 146 -5.73 -5.90 -5.70
CA ASP A 146 -6.35 -7.12 -5.18
C ASP A 146 -6.28 -8.29 -6.21
N TYR A 147 -6.43 -7.97 -7.49
CA TYR A 147 -6.30 -8.96 -8.58
C TYR A 147 -4.86 -9.45 -8.73
N LYS A 148 -3.87 -8.61 -8.47
CA LYS A 148 -2.46 -8.97 -8.63
C LYS A 148 -2.06 -10.21 -7.84
N ALA A 149 -2.52 -10.33 -6.59
CA ALA A 149 -2.26 -11.54 -5.79
C ALA A 149 -2.87 -12.81 -6.43
N LYS A 150 -4.09 -12.70 -6.96
CA LYS A 150 -4.74 -13.80 -7.68
C LYS A 150 -3.99 -14.16 -8.97
N TRP A 151 -3.49 -13.15 -9.68
CA TRP A 151 -2.66 -13.35 -10.87
C TRP A 151 -1.36 -14.09 -10.54
N CYS A 152 -0.68 -13.72 -9.44
CA CYS A 152 0.51 -14.42 -8.96
C CYS A 152 0.22 -15.91 -8.66
N VAL A 153 -0.88 -16.22 -7.99
CA VAL A 153 -1.30 -17.62 -7.76
C VAL A 153 -1.45 -18.37 -9.06
N LYS A 154 -2.19 -17.82 -10.03
CA LYS A 154 -2.37 -18.46 -11.34
C LYS A 154 -1.04 -18.73 -12.06
N LYS A 155 -0.10 -17.77 -11.98
CA LYS A 155 1.22 -17.90 -12.59
C LYS A 155 2.03 -19.02 -11.93
N ILE A 156 2.04 -19.08 -10.58
CA ILE A 156 2.73 -20.13 -9.82
C ILE A 156 2.16 -21.51 -10.16
N LEU A 157 0.84 -21.66 -10.13
CA LEU A 157 0.18 -22.95 -10.42
C LEU A 157 0.43 -23.41 -11.87
N LYS A 158 0.41 -22.47 -12.82
CA LYS A 158 0.76 -22.77 -14.21
C LYS A 158 2.21 -23.27 -14.32
N THR A 159 3.16 -22.56 -13.72
CA THR A 159 4.58 -22.94 -13.73
C THR A 159 4.81 -24.30 -13.06
N ALA A 160 4.09 -24.59 -11.96
CA ALA A 160 4.15 -25.89 -11.29
C ALA A 160 3.63 -27.02 -12.17
N HIS A 161 2.54 -26.78 -12.91
CA HIS A 161 1.99 -27.74 -13.85
C HIS A 161 2.93 -27.99 -15.05
N ASP A 162 3.47 -26.92 -15.63
CA ASP A 162 4.44 -27.03 -16.73
C ASP A 162 5.67 -27.85 -16.29
N PHE A 163 6.19 -27.59 -15.07
CA PHE A 163 7.29 -28.36 -14.48
C PHE A 163 6.94 -29.85 -14.31
N GLU A 164 5.73 -30.17 -13.85
CA GLU A 164 5.27 -31.56 -13.70
C GLU A 164 5.25 -32.29 -15.05
N LEU A 165 4.73 -31.62 -16.09
CA LEU A 165 4.71 -32.20 -17.45
C LEU A 165 6.11 -32.48 -18.01
N GLU A 166 7.05 -31.57 -17.78
CA GLU A 166 8.42 -31.69 -18.28
C GLU A 166 9.25 -32.72 -17.51
N ASN A 167 9.02 -32.85 -16.19
CA ASN A 167 9.90 -33.63 -15.31
C ASN A 167 9.28 -34.93 -14.78
N GLY A 168 7.99 -35.18 -15.01
CA GLY A 168 7.27 -36.36 -14.53
C GLY A 168 7.13 -36.44 -13.00
N ARG A 169 7.33 -35.33 -12.29
CA ARG A 169 7.19 -35.24 -10.82
C ARG A 169 6.67 -33.87 -10.40
N GLN A 170 6.06 -33.82 -9.23
CA GLN A 170 5.65 -32.54 -8.62
C GLN A 170 6.85 -31.67 -8.24
N PRO A 171 6.76 -30.34 -8.41
CA PRO A 171 7.76 -29.42 -7.89
C PRO A 171 7.69 -29.32 -6.36
N VAL A 172 8.79 -28.93 -5.74
CA VAL A 172 8.81 -28.35 -4.39
C VAL A 172 8.77 -26.84 -4.55
N ILE A 173 7.78 -26.19 -3.93
CA ILE A 173 7.56 -24.75 -4.04
C ILE A 173 7.94 -24.08 -2.72
N ALA A 174 8.88 -23.13 -2.76
CA ALA A 174 9.25 -22.33 -1.60
C ALA A 174 8.57 -20.95 -1.65
N CYS A 175 7.74 -20.65 -0.64
CA CYS A 175 7.14 -19.34 -0.42
C CYS A 175 8.01 -18.56 0.58
N MET A 176 8.74 -17.56 0.08
CA MET A 176 9.70 -16.79 0.86
C MET A 176 9.09 -15.45 1.27
N GLY A 177 8.71 -15.35 2.55
CA GLY A 177 8.06 -14.18 3.14
C GLY A 177 6.54 -14.27 3.13
N LEU A 178 5.92 -13.91 4.25
CA LEU A 178 4.46 -13.84 4.43
C LEU A 178 3.99 -12.44 4.81
N ALA A 179 4.86 -11.59 5.35
CA ALA A 179 4.51 -10.24 5.75
C ALA A 179 4.16 -9.36 4.54
N PHE A 180 3.37 -8.30 4.75
CA PHE A 180 2.96 -7.43 3.64
C PHE A 180 4.06 -6.48 3.14
N LYS A 181 5.17 -6.39 3.86
CA LYS A 181 6.39 -5.68 3.45
C LYS A 181 7.61 -6.27 4.19
N PRO A 182 8.85 -6.00 3.72
CA PRO A 182 10.06 -6.52 4.37
C PRO A 182 10.26 -5.98 5.79
N ASP A 183 10.97 -6.75 6.60
CA ASP A 183 11.45 -6.39 7.95
C ASP A 183 10.35 -6.08 8.98
N ILE A 184 9.19 -6.73 8.85
CA ILE A 184 8.10 -6.66 9.83
C ILE A 184 7.45 -8.02 10.08
N ASP A 185 6.73 -8.14 11.19
CA ASP A 185 5.95 -9.31 11.61
C ASP A 185 4.43 -9.19 11.31
N ASP A 186 4.03 -8.20 10.51
CA ASP A 186 2.61 -7.89 10.27
C ASP A 186 2.06 -8.62 9.05
N LEU A 187 1.09 -9.50 9.29
CA LEU A 187 0.40 -10.31 8.26
C LEU A 187 -0.97 -9.76 7.83
N ARG A 188 -1.36 -8.56 8.32
CA ARG A 188 -2.69 -8.00 8.01
C ARG A 188 -2.79 -7.66 6.52
N GLU A 189 -3.89 -8.15 5.91
CA GLU A 189 -4.17 -7.97 4.48
C GLU A 189 -2.97 -8.31 3.57
N SER A 190 -2.09 -9.26 4.00
CA SER A 190 -0.89 -9.59 3.24
C SER A 190 -1.21 -10.36 1.98
N PRO A 191 -0.87 -9.84 0.78
CA PRO A 191 -0.98 -10.58 -0.47
C PRO A 191 -0.03 -11.79 -0.51
N ALA A 192 1.15 -11.73 0.13
CA ALA A 192 2.09 -12.84 0.21
C ALA A 192 1.51 -14.02 1.00
N LYS A 193 0.88 -13.74 2.16
CA LYS A 193 0.15 -14.75 2.94
C LYS A 193 -1.01 -15.36 2.14
N TYR A 194 -1.78 -14.53 1.44
CA TYR A 194 -2.87 -15.02 0.57
C TYR A 194 -2.32 -15.97 -0.50
N ILE A 195 -1.24 -15.57 -1.20
CA ILE A 195 -0.61 -16.37 -2.26
C ILE A 195 -0.12 -17.71 -1.68
N ALA A 196 0.63 -17.69 -0.57
CA ALA A 196 1.14 -18.92 0.06
C ALA A 196 0.00 -19.85 0.47
N SER A 197 -1.06 -19.34 1.08
CA SER A 197 -2.23 -20.13 1.47
C SER A 197 -2.93 -20.77 0.26
N ARG A 198 -3.04 -20.04 -0.86
CA ARG A 198 -3.64 -20.57 -2.09
C ARG A 198 -2.74 -21.62 -2.75
N VAL A 199 -1.44 -21.39 -2.77
CA VAL A 199 -0.47 -22.36 -3.31
C VAL A 199 -0.51 -23.67 -2.51
N VAL A 200 -0.53 -23.61 -1.18
CA VAL A 200 -0.70 -24.80 -0.32
C VAL A 200 -1.99 -25.54 -0.60
N SER A 201 -3.10 -24.81 -0.76
CA SER A 201 -4.41 -25.40 -1.01
C SER A 201 -4.56 -26.05 -2.40
N ASP A 202 -3.96 -25.41 -3.42
CA ASP A 202 -4.26 -25.68 -4.82
C ASP A 202 -3.17 -26.53 -5.53
N THR A 203 -2.03 -26.82 -4.86
CA THR A 203 -0.98 -27.71 -5.38
C THR A 203 -0.98 -29.08 -4.72
N ARG A 204 -0.49 -30.09 -5.45
CA ARG A 204 -0.28 -31.46 -4.92
C ARG A 204 1.15 -31.67 -4.45
N GLY A 205 2.07 -30.77 -4.83
CA GLY A 205 3.48 -30.83 -4.46
C GLY A 205 3.72 -30.35 -3.03
N GLU A 206 4.96 -30.56 -2.58
CA GLU A 206 5.41 -30.01 -1.29
C GLU A 206 5.55 -28.51 -1.36
N VAL A 207 5.03 -27.79 -0.33
CA VAL A 207 5.15 -26.34 -0.20
C VAL A 207 5.90 -26.02 1.09
N LEU A 208 7.02 -25.33 0.95
CA LEU A 208 7.82 -24.84 2.06
C LEU A 208 7.49 -23.36 2.28
N ILE A 209 7.25 -22.97 3.52
CA ILE A 209 6.93 -21.59 3.88
C ILE A 209 8.02 -21.09 4.82
N CYS A 210 8.56 -19.90 4.53
CA CYS A 210 9.57 -19.24 5.36
C CYS A 210 9.16 -17.79 5.61
N GLU A 211 9.05 -17.42 6.89
CA GLU A 211 8.86 -16.04 7.34
C GLU A 211 9.82 -15.77 8.51
N PRO A 212 10.94 -15.05 8.27
CA PRO A 212 11.98 -14.91 9.28
C PRO A 212 11.60 -14.01 10.45
N ASN A 213 10.55 -13.21 10.36
CA ASN A 213 10.13 -12.26 11.39
C ASN A 213 8.98 -12.77 12.26
N ILE A 214 8.57 -14.04 12.09
CA ILE A 214 7.47 -14.66 12.85
C ILE A 214 7.92 -16.03 13.34
N ASP A 215 7.82 -16.26 14.66
CA ASP A 215 8.09 -17.52 15.32
C ASP A 215 6.96 -18.55 15.12
#